data_60f2fd8a7fce901bcd6f2660a10e0450
#
_entry.id   60f2fd8a7fce901bcd6f2660a10e0450
#
_cell.length_a   1.000
_cell.length_b   1.000
_cell.length_c   1.000
_cell.angle_alpha   90.00
_cell.angle_beta   90.00
_cell.angle_gamma   90.00
#
_symmetry.space_group_name_H-M   'P 1'
#
loop_
_entity.id
_entity.type
_entity.pdbx_description
1 polymer ?
#
loop_
_entity_poly.entity_id
_entity_poly.type
_entity_poly.pdbx_seq_one_letter_code
_entity_poly.pdbx_strand_id
1 'polypeptide(L)'
;KLDRTGADFDFDVQSIIDRLEAKPAVLHIPIGSEADFVGVIDLVEMKSHTWSKDDGSEWDISDIPEDMLDEANSKRQELLDVVAEADDDVLEKYFADEELTVEDIKKAIRKGTLEGMFVPVLAGSAFKNKGVQLLLDAVVDYLPSPLDIEDVTGFKPGDEENELSRSHSDEDPFSALAFKVVSDPHVGKLTYFRVYSGTLNKGDKVTNTTTGKEERLGRILRMHSNSREDIDFICAGDIVAGVGLKNAKTGDTLSDSCLLYTS
;
A
#
# COMPACT_ATOMS: atom_id res chain seq x y z
N LYS A 1 14.03 -10.05 -6.01
CA LYS A 1 14.57 -11.28 -6.67
C LYS A 1 16.07 -11.41 -6.45
N LEU A 2 16.55 -11.07 -5.25
CA LEU A 2 18.00 -11.04 -4.93
C LEU A 2 18.68 -12.41 -4.99
N ASP A 3 17.90 -13.48 -5.05
CA ASP A 3 18.33 -14.87 -5.24
C ASP A 3 18.66 -15.25 -6.69
N ARG A 4 18.46 -14.33 -7.64
CA ARG A 4 18.67 -14.59 -9.07
C ARG A 4 20.05 -14.17 -9.55
N THR A 5 20.61 -14.95 -10.48
CA THR A 5 21.87 -14.60 -11.15
C THR A 5 21.75 -13.23 -11.84
N GLY A 6 22.71 -12.36 -11.58
CA GLY A 6 22.74 -10.98 -12.07
C GLY A 6 21.90 -9.99 -11.23
N ALA A 7 21.44 -10.40 -10.03
CA ALA A 7 20.81 -9.49 -9.11
C ALA A 7 21.85 -8.52 -8.51
N ASP A 8 21.60 -7.23 -8.62
CA ASP A 8 22.44 -6.15 -8.12
C ASP A 8 21.55 -5.11 -7.45
N PHE A 9 21.60 -5.08 -6.13
CA PHE A 9 20.73 -4.21 -5.33
C PHE A 9 21.06 -2.72 -5.52
N ASP A 10 22.34 -2.38 -5.54
CA ASP A 10 22.77 -0.98 -5.70
C ASP A 10 22.42 -0.46 -7.08
N PHE A 11 22.59 -1.28 -8.13
CA PHE A 11 22.13 -0.93 -9.48
C PHE A 11 20.61 -0.73 -9.54
N ASP A 12 19.83 -1.56 -8.85
CA ASP A 12 18.38 -1.42 -8.80
C ASP A 12 17.96 -0.12 -8.08
N VAL A 13 18.62 0.21 -6.95
CA VAL A 13 18.40 1.49 -6.23
C VAL A 13 18.79 2.68 -7.10
N GLN A 14 19.93 2.63 -7.78
CA GLN A 14 20.35 3.70 -8.71
C GLN A 14 19.36 3.84 -9.87
N SER A 15 18.79 2.73 -10.36
CA SER A 15 17.77 2.77 -11.42
C SER A 15 16.48 3.46 -10.98
N ILE A 16 16.11 3.42 -9.69
CA ILE A 16 14.98 4.19 -9.14
C ILE A 16 15.25 5.69 -9.29
N ILE A 17 16.46 6.13 -8.96
CA ILE A 17 16.87 7.53 -9.11
C ILE A 17 16.89 7.95 -10.58
N ASP A 18 17.60 7.19 -11.42
CA ASP A 18 17.90 7.60 -12.80
C ASP A 18 16.69 7.53 -13.74
N ARG A 19 15.79 6.55 -13.52
CA ARG A 19 14.68 6.28 -14.45
C ARG A 19 13.32 6.75 -13.95
N LEU A 20 13.14 6.80 -12.62
CA LEU A 20 11.87 7.20 -12.01
C LEU A 20 11.94 8.59 -11.40
N GLU A 21 13.14 9.21 -11.36
CA GLU A 21 13.40 10.51 -10.73
C GLU A 21 12.90 10.56 -9.28
N ALA A 22 12.90 9.39 -8.59
CA ALA A 22 12.42 9.25 -7.22
C ALA A 22 13.59 9.30 -6.23
N LYS A 23 13.33 9.79 -5.02
CA LYS A 23 14.28 9.79 -3.89
C LYS A 23 14.07 8.49 -3.10
N PRO A 24 15.00 7.50 -3.15
CA PRO A 24 14.84 6.28 -2.37
C PRO A 24 15.22 6.51 -0.90
N ALA A 25 14.42 5.97 0.01
CA ALA A 25 14.78 5.77 1.41
C ALA A 25 15.06 4.26 1.59
N VAL A 26 16.33 3.88 1.58
CA VAL A 26 16.76 2.48 1.64
C VAL A 26 16.64 1.99 3.08
N LEU A 27 15.69 1.09 3.35
CA LEU A 27 15.44 0.55 4.68
C LEU A 27 16.24 -0.73 4.96
N HIS A 28 16.58 -1.48 3.92
CA HIS A 28 17.27 -2.76 4.03
C HIS A 28 18.47 -2.82 3.09
N ILE A 29 19.56 -3.47 3.54
CA ILE A 29 20.63 -3.91 2.65
C ILE A 29 20.72 -5.45 2.66
N PRO A 30 21.04 -6.09 1.53
CA PRO A 30 21.08 -7.54 1.45
C PRO A 30 22.30 -8.14 2.16
N ILE A 31 22.12 -9.34 2.74
CA ILE A 31 23.20 -10.19 3.23
C ILE A 31 23.45 -11.26 2.17
N GLY A 32 24.56 -11.14 1.45
CA GLY A 32 24.88 -11.96 0.29
C GLY A 32 24.12 -11.54 -0.97
N SER A 33 24.43 -12.18 -2.06
CA SER A 33 23.84 -11.94 -3.38
C SER A 33 23.61 -13.22 -4.14
N GLU A 34 22.69 -13.24 -5.08
CA GLU A 34 22.38 -14.39 -5.93
C GLU A 34 22.13 -15.68 -5.11
N ALA A 35 22.91 -16.74 -5.36
CA ALA A 35 22.77 -18.00 -4.63
C ALA A 35 23.13 -17.90 -3.14
N ASP A 36 23.96 -16.91 -2.78
CA ASP A 36 24.41 -16.67 -1.40
C ASP A 36 23.51 -15.67 -0.65
N PHE A 37 22.41 -15.21 -1.25
CA PHE A 37 21.44 -14.35 -0.58
C PHE A 37 20.75 -15.11 0.56
N VAL A 38 21.08 -14.76 1.80
CA VAL A 38 20.55 -15.41 3.01
C VAL A 38 19.61 -14.53 3.81
N GLY A 39 19.69 -13.21 3.66
CA GLY A 39 18.89 -12.31 4.50
C GLY A 39 19.09 -10.84 4.17
N VAL A 40 18.66 -9.99 5.11
CA VAL A 40 18.79 -8.53 5.02
C VAL A 40 19.21 -7.95 6.37
N ILE A 41 19.86 -6.80 6.33
CA ILE A 41 20.04 -5.95 7.51
C ILE A 41 18.94 -4.88 7.45
N ASP A 42 18.18 -4.75 8.51
CA ASP A 42 17.24 -3.67 8.75
C ASP A 42 18.01 -2.47 9.31
N LEU A 43 18.03 -1.37 8.55
CA LEU A 43 18.72 -0.14 8.91
C LEU A 43 17.94 0.72 9.91
N VAL A 44 16.65 0.44 10.11
CA VAL A 44 15.83 1.14 11.12
C VAL A 44 16.07 0.57 12.49
N GLU A 45 16.05 -0.75 12.64
CA GLU A 45 16.24 -1.44 13.92
C GLU A 45 17.70 -1.85 14.18
N MET A 46 18.58 -1.76 13.17
CA MET A 46 19.97 -2.21 13.19
C MET A 46 20.08 -3.68 13.63
N LYS A 47 19.31 -4.51 12.95
CA LYS A 47 19.28 -5.96 13.17
C LYS A 47 19.44 -6.72 11.85
N SER A 48 20.00 -7.92 11.97
CA SER A 48 20.11 -8.87 10.88
C SER A 48 18.91 -9.81 10.89
N HIS A 49 18.26 -9.98 9.75
CA HIS A 49 17.15 -10.90 9.53
C HIS A 49 17.58 -11.95 8.50
N THR A 50 17.67 -13.21 8.92
CA THR A 50 18.16 -14.31 8.07
C THR A 50 17.16 -15.44 7.96
N TRP A 51 17.08 -16.07 6.81
CA TRP A 51 16.22 -17.21 6.53
C TRP A 51 17.07 -18.44 6.26
N SER A 52 17.01 -19.43 7.17
CA SER A 52 17.78 -20.67 7.07
C SER A 52 17.21 -21.65 6.07
N LYS A 53 15.91 -21.61 5.80
CA LYS A 53 15.24 -22.45 4.81
C LYS A 53 14.89 -21.70 3.53
N ASP A 54 14.98 -22.41 2.42
CA ASP A 54 14.67 -21.88 1.08
C ASP A 54 13.20 -21.52 0.86
N ASP A 55 12.30 -22.04 1.66
CA ASP A 55 10.87 -21.70 1.63
C ASP A 55 10.50 -20.50 2.52
N GLY A 56 11.50 -19.92 3.22
CA GLY A 56 11.31 -18.80 4.12
C GLY A 56 10.52 -19.09 5.40
N SER A 57 10.33 -20.37 5.74
CA SER A 57 9.55 -20.80 6.92
C SER A 57 10.29 -20.63 8.24
N GLU A 58 11.63 -20.58 8.21
CA GLU A 58 12.48 -20.32 9.39
C GLU A 58 13.19 -18.99 9.25
N TRP A 59 12.97 -18.13 10.19
CA TRP A 59 13.43 -16.76 10.22
C TRP A 59 14.01 -16.42 11.59
N ASP A 60 15.25 -15.93 11.60
CA ASP A 60 15.99 -15.55 12.78
C ASP A 60 16.35 -14.07 12.76
N ILE A 61 16.29 -13.43 13.93
CA ILE A 61 16.73 -12.05 14.15
C ILE A 61 17.97 -12.09 15.05
N SER A 62 19.04 -11.45 14.62
CA SER A 62 20.30 -11.40 15.35
C SER A 62 21.00 -10.06 15.22
N ASP A 63 22.13 -9.90 15.89
CA ASP A 63 22.99 -8.75 15.70
C ASP A 63 23.62 -8.77 14.29
N ILE A 64 23.98 -7.59 13.80
CA ILE A 64 24.61 -7.44 12.47
C ILE A 64 25.97 -8.13 12.49
N PRO A 65 26.32 -8.92 11.45
CA PRO A 65 27.65 -9.51 11.30
C PRO A 65 28.75 -8.44 11.38
N GLU A 66 29.85 -8.74 12.07
CA GLU A 66 30.94 -7.77 12.31
C GLU A 66 31.52 -7.21 11.00
N ASP A 67 31.60 -8.02 9.97
CA ASP A 67 32.11 -7.65 8.64
C ASP A 67 31.18 -6.75 7.84
N MET A 68 29.91 -6.62 8.23
CA MET A 68 28.91 -5.76 7.62
C MET A 68 28.55 -4.54 8.47
N LEU A 69 29.08 -4.41 9.67
CA LEU A 69 28.67 -3.38 10.62
C LEU A 69 29.02 -1.97 10.12
N ASP A 70 30.20 -1.79 9.52
CA ASP A 70 30.64 -0.49 8.98
C ASP A 70 29.77 -0.06 7.80
N GLU A 71 29.44 -0.99 6.90
CA GLU A 71 28.52 -0.74 5.79
C GLU A 71 27.12 -0.38 6.30
N ALA A 72 26.59 -1.16 7.25
CA ALA A 72 25.28 -0.91 7.83
C ALA A 72 25.20 0.48 8.50
N ASN A 73 26.23 0.88 9.25
CA ASN A 73 26.30 2.20 9.87
C ASN A 73 26.33 3.32 8.81
N SER A 74 27.13 3.16 7.74
CA SER A 74 27.17 4.13 6.66
C SER A 74 25.82 4.25 5.97
N LYS A 75 25.17 3.14 5.64
CA LYS A 75 23.85 3.11 4.99
C LYS A 75 22.72 3.61 5.90
N ARG A 76 22.81 3.35 7.20
CA ARG A 76 21.91 3.98 8.17
C ARG A 76 22.05 5.50 8.16
N GLN A 77 23.27 6.02 8.12
CA GLN A 77 23.49 7.48 8.04
C GLN A 77 22.85 8.06 6.79
N GLU A 78 23.05 7.44 5.62
CA GLU A 78 22.40 7.83 4.35
C GLU A 78 20.86 7.81 4.48
N LEU A 79 20.29 6.80 5.16
CA LEU A 79 18.86 6.75 5.43
C LEU A 79 18.39 7.90 6.31
N LEU A 80 19.11 8.20 7.42
CA LEU A 80 18.77 9.28 8.32
C LEU A 80 18.83 10.64 7.64
N ASP A 81 19.82 10.86 6.76
CA ASP A 81 19.94 12.08 5.95
C ASP A 81 18.70 12.30 5.06
N VAL A 82 18.11 11.21 4.56
CA VAL A 82 16.91 11.26 3.72
C VAL A 82 15.64 11.51 4.54
N VAL A 83 15.47 10.78 5.66
CA VAL A 83 14.16 10.73 6.35
C VAL A 83 14.00 11.82 7.40
N ALA A 84 15.09 12.37 7.97
CA ALA A 84 14.99 13.39 8.99
C ALA A 84 14.28 14.67 8.50
N GLU A 85 14.40 14.99 7.21
CA GLU A 85 13.75 16.16 6.60
C GLU A 85 12.20 16.09 6.61
N ALA A 86 11.64 14.91 6.82
CA ALA A 86 10.18 14.73 6.78
C ALA A 86 9.45 15.17 8.05
N ASP A 87 10.16 15.31 9.18
CA ASP A 87 9.54 15.66 10.47
C ASP A 87 10.42 16.64 11.25
N ASP A 88 9.87 17.79 11.61
CA ASP A 88 10.61 18.88 12.26
C ASP A 88 11.24 18.47 13.60
N ASP A 89 10.53 17.68 14.41
CA ASP A 89 11.04 17.20 15.70
C ASP A 89 12.23 16.23 15.50
N VAL A 90 12.15 15.37 14.49
CA VAL A 90 13.23 14.43 14.13
C VAL A 90 14.42 15.17 13.54
N LEU A 91 14.18 16.18 12.71
CA LEU A 91 15.21 17.02 12.11
C LEU A 91 15.98 17.81 13.18
N GLU A 92 15.27 18.37 14.18
CA GLU A 92 15.91 19.10 15.28
C GLU A 92 16.83 18.18 16.10
N LYS A 93 16.37 16.98 16.47
CA LYS A 93 17.19 15.97 17.16
C LYS A 93 18.41 15.56 16.32
N TYR A 94 18.19 15.35 15.03
CA TYR A 94 19.25 14.96 14.10
C TYR A 94 20.37 16.02 14.04
N PHE A 95 20.03 17.32 13.93
CA PHE A 95 21.02 18.39 13.93
C PHE A 95 21.65 18.65 15.29
N ALA A 96 21.00 18.25 16.38
CA ALA A 96 21.56 18.35 17.72
C ALA A 96 22.50 17.17 18.07
N ASP A 97 22.78 16.26 17.13
CA ASP A 97 23.52 15.01 17.34
C ASP A 97 22.88 14.13 18.45
N GLU A 98 21.57 14.23 18.65
CA GLU A 98 20.84 13.37 19.56
C GLU A 98 20.54 12.00 18.90
N GLU A 99 20.57 10.93 19.70
CA GLU A 99 20.24 9.61 19.20
C GLU A 99 18.76 9.51 18.84
N LEU A 100 18.47 9.20 17.56
CA LEU A 100 17.11 8.97 17.09
C LEU A 100 16.64 7.58 17.49
N THR A 101 15.49 7.50 18.14
CA THR A 101 14.86 6.21 18.45
C THR A 101 14.28 5.55 17.21
N VAL A 102 14.00 4.26 17.28
CA VAL A 102 13.32 3.51 16.20
C VAL A 102 11.95 4.15 15.88
N GLU A 103 11.23 4.59 16.91
CA GLU A 103 9.95 5.28 16.79
C GLU A 103 10.08 6.61 16.05
N ASP A 104 11.09 7.42 16.37
CA ASP A 104 11.35 8.67 15.65
C ASP A 104 11.59 8.42 14.16
N ILE A 105 12.41 7.41 13.84
CA ILE A 105 12.73 7.05 12.45
C ILE A 105 11.49 6.52 11.72
N LYS A 106 10.73 5.61 12.33
CA LYS A 106 9.48 5.08 11.76
C LYS A 106 8.45 6.19 11.53
N LYS A 107 8.31 7.15 12.46
CA LYS A 107 7.45 8.32 12.32
C LYS A 107 7.84 9.16 11.10
N ALA A 108 9.14 9.46 10.96
CA ALA A 108 9.64 10.25 9.83
C ALA A 108 9.46 9.52 8.50
N ILE A 109 9.76 8.21 8.45
CA ILE A 109 9.54 7.39 7.23
C ILE A 109 8.07 7.41 6.83
N ARG A 110 7.15 7.18 7.77
CA ARG A 110 5.71 7.22 7.48
C ARG A 110 5.29 8.58 6.94
N LYS A 111 5.64 9.66 7.63
CA LYS A 111 5.25 11.01 7.23
C LYS A 111 5.78 11.36 5.83
N GLY A 112 7.08 11.15 5.57
CA GLY A 112 7.65 11.43 4.27
C GLY A 112 7.11 10.54 3.15
N THR A 113 6.71 9.30 3.46
CA THR A 113 6.04 8.40 2.49
C THR A 113 4.65 8.91 2.15
N LEU A 114 3.85 9.33 3.14
CA LEU A 114 2.51 9.86 2.94
C LEU A 114 2.52 11.18 2.15
N GLU A 115 3.52 12.01 2.38
CA GLU A 115 3.72 13.29 1.68
C GLU A 115 4.41 13.12 0.31
N GLY A 116 4.83 11.91 -0.05
CA GLY A 116 5.52 11.62 -1.32
C GLY A 116 6.92 12.21 -1.43
N MET A 117 7.59 12.50 -0.31
CA MET A 117 8.93 13.09 -0.29
C MET A 117 10.00 12.10 -0.75
N PHE A 118 9.80 10.83 -0.46
CA PHE A 118 10.69 9.73 -0.84
C PHE A 118 9.92 8.41 -0.91
N VAL A 119 10.58 7.37 -1.41
CA VAL A 119 10.00 6.02 -1.56
C VAL A 119 10.79 5.04 -0.70
N PRO A 120 10.18 4.35 0.29
CA PRO A 120 10.82 3.29 1.05
C PRO A 120 11.24 2.13 0.14
N VAL A 121 12.50 1.70 0.26
CA VAL A 121 13.07 0.60 -0.54
C VAL A 121 13.50 -0.53 0.38
N LEU A 122 12.97 -1.72 0.11
CA LEU A 122 13.25 -2.93 0.87
C LEU A 122 13.89 -3.99 -0.05
N ALA A 123 14.70 -4.85 0.55
CA ALA A 123 15.39 -5.93 -0.12
C ALA A 123 14.75 -7.29 0.17
N GLY A 124 14.74 -8.20 -0.82
CA GLY A 124 14.20 -9.54 -0.59
C GLY A 124 14.09 -10.42 -1.83
N SER A 125 13.59 -11.65 -1.60
CA SER A 125 13.22 -12.61 -2.63
C SER A 125 11.84 -13.18 -2.33
N ALA A 126 10.80 -12.71 -3.03
CA ALA A 126 9.44 -13.15 -2.84
C ALA A 126 9.24 -14.65 -3.17
N PHE A 127 9.95 -15.16 -4.18
CA PHE A 127 9.87 -16.58 -4.57
C PHE A 127 10.40 -17.51 -3.47
N LYS A 128 11.43 -17.09 -2.75
CA LYS A 128 12.01 -17.79 -1.59
C LYS A 128 11.37 -17.39 -0.27
N ASN A 129 10.35 -16.54 -0.28
CA ASN A 129 9.70 -15.98 0.90
C ASN A 129 10.68 -15.33 1.91
N LYS A 130 11.82 -14.79 1.41
CA LYS A 130 12.82 -14.10 2.22
C LYS A 130 12.58 -12.59 2.16
N GLY A 131 12.34 -11.94 3.29
CA GLY A 131 12.04 -10.51 3.40
C GLY A 131 10.56 -10.14 3.18
N VAL A 132 9.68 -11.11 2.91
CA VAL A 132 8.24 -10.85 2.67
C VAL A 132 7.55 -10.38 3.93
N GLN A 133 7.91 -10.92 5.09
CA GLN A 133 7.36 -10.52 6.40
C GLN A 133 7.64 -9.04 6.66
N LEU A 134 8.90 -8.62 6.51
CA LEU A 134 9.30 -7.21 6.68
C LEU A 134 8.63 -6.28 5.68
N LEU A 135 8.39 -6.75 4.44
CA LEU A 135 7.63 -5.97 3.46
C LEU A 135 6.17 -5.77 3.89
N LEU A 136 5.53 -6.79 4.45
CA LEU A 136 4.16 -6.68 4.95
C LEU A 136 4.07 -5.74 6.16
N ASP A 137 5.03 -5.82 7.06
CA ASP A 137 5.14 -4.90 8.20
C ASP A 137 5.35 -3.46 7.70
N ALA A 138 6.23 -3.23 6.72
CA ALA A 138 6.45 -1.92 6.11
C ALA A 138 5.21 -1.37 5.40
N VAL A 139 4.37 -2.22 4.80
CA VAL A 139 3.07 -1.80 4.22
C VAL A 139 2.16 -1.25 5.32
N VAL A 140 2.10 -1.93 6.48
CA VAL A 140 1.29 -1.48 7.62
C VAL A 140 1.86 -0.21 8.26
N ASP A 141 3.19 -0.16 8.41
CA ASP A 141 3.86 0.94 9.10
C ASP A 141 3.89 2.23 8.27
N TYR A 142 4.06 2.15 6.95
CA TYR A 142 4.44 3.31 6.13
C TYR A 142 3.43 3.70 5.04
N LEU A 143 2.59 2.79 4.52
CA LEU A 143 1.64 3.15 3.48
C LEU A 143 0.37 3.78 4.07
N PRO A 144 -0.31 4.66 3.29
CA PRO A 144 -1.55 5.28 3.76
C PRO A 144 -2.66 4.27 3.95
N SER A 145 -3.34 4.34 5.09
CA SER A 145 -4.66 3.76 5.27
C SER A 145 -5.73 4.68 4.65
N PRO A 146 -6.95 4.20 4.46
CA PRO A 146 -8.03 5.09 4.04
C PRO A 146 -8.31 6.28 4.97
N LEU A 147 -7.90 6.18 6.25
CA LEU A 147 -8.03 7.26 7.24
C LEU A 147 -6.92 8.32 7.15
N ASP A 148 -5.85 8.06 6.44
CA ASP A 148 -4.75 9.01 6.22
C ASP A 148 -4.99 9.88 4.97
N ILE A 149 -6.05 9.62 4.21
CA ILE A 149 -6.38 10.30 2.96
C ILE A 149 -7.53 11.27 3.23
N GLU A 150 -7.51 12.43 2.58
CA GLU A 150 -8.57 13.42 2.66
C GLU A 150 -9.92 12.85 2.21
N ASP A 151 -10.99 13.44 2.71
CA ASP A 151 -12.37 13.11 2.33
C ASP A 151 -12.54 13.18 0.80
N VAL A 152 -13.32 12.24 0.27
CA VAL A 152 -13.60 12.24 -1.16
C VAL A 152 -14.61 13.32 -1.47
N THR A 153 -14.24 14.23 -2.37
CA THR A 153 -15.14 15.28 -2.84
C THR A 153 -15.71 14.97 -4.21
N GLY A 154 -16.86 15.50 -4.50
CA GLY A 154 -17.55 15.37 -5.77
C GLY A 154 -18.77 16.26 -5.83
N PHE A 155 -19.55 16.12 -6.89
CA PHE A 155 -20.71 16.98 -7.17
C PHE A 155 -22.00 16.16 -7.27
N LYS A 156 -23.11 16.80 -7.01
CA LYS A 156 -24.41 16.21 -7.33
C LYS A 156 -24.62 16.23 -8.85
N PRO A 157 -25.05 15.13 -9.48
CA PRO A 157 -25.31 15.12 -10.91
C PRO A 157 -26.25 16.27 -11.35
N GLY A 158 -25.74 17.12 -12.25
CA GLY A 158 -26.44 18.30 -12.74
C GLY A 158 -26.37 19.54 -11.85
N ASP A 159 -25.56 19.52 -10.80
CA ASP A 159 -25.33 20.65 -9.89
C ASP A 159 -23.82 20.70 -9.54
N GLU A 160 -23.03 21.20 -10.47
CA GLU A 160 -21.58 21.30 -10.34
C GLU A 160 -21.12 22.48 -9.47
N GLU A 161 -22.06 23.33 -9.00
CA GLU A 161 -21.76 24.46 -8.12
C GLU A 161 -21.71 24.03 -6.63
N ASN A 162 -22.37 22.93 -6.28
CA ASN A 162 -22.43 22.44 -4.91
C ASN A 162 -21.57 21.20 -4.73
N GLU A 163 -20.38 21.39 -4.17
CA GLU A 163 -19.49 20.31 -3.79
C GLU A 163 -20.05 19.52 -2.59
N LEU A 164 -19.97 18.19 -2.68
CA LEU A 164 -20.31 17.25 -1.63
C LEU A 164 -19.06 16.53 -1.16
N SER A 165 -18.91 16.33 0.13
CA SER A 165 -17.84 15.52 0.71
C SER A 165 -18.39 14.20 1.25
N ARG A 166 -17.55 13.17 1.25
CA ARG A 166 -17.79 11.88 1.87
C ARG A 166 -16.57 11.51 2.70
N SER A 167 -16.80 11.40 4.00
CA SER A 167 -15.76 10.92 4.91
C SER A 167 -15.60 9.40 4.81
N HIS A 168 -14.45 8.91 5.21
CA HIS A 168 -14.19 7.48 5.27
C HIS A 168 -14.87 6.86 6.51
N SER A 169 -16.21 6.81 6.48
CA SER A 169 -17.06 6.35 7.57
C SER A 169 -18.16 5.43 7.07
N ASP A 170 -18.46 4.40 7.85
CA ASP A 170 -19.56 3.48 7.58
C ASP A 170 -20.94 4.14 7.79
N GLU A 171 -20.99 5.24 8.52
CA GLU A 171 -22.22 6.00 8.82
C GLU A 171 -22.58 6.99 7.70
N ASP A 172 -21.63 7.32 6.83
CA ASP A 172 -21.87 8.22 5.70
C ASP A 172 -22.69 7.52 4.61
N PRO A 173 -23.37 8.28 3.74
CA PRO A 173 -24.04 7.72 2.56
C PRO A 173 -23.07 6.93 1.70
N PHE A 174 -23.52 5.78 1.17
CA PHE A 174 -22.67 4.89 0.38
C PHE A 174 -22.13 5.58 -0.88
N SER A 175 -20.82 5.47 -1.09
CA SER A 175 -20.16 5.86 -2.33
C SER A 175 -19.01 4.90 -2.66
N ALA A 176 -18.87 4.56 -3.95
CA ALA A 176 -17.83 3.65 -4.44
C ALA A 176 -17.45 4.00 -5.88
N LEU A 177 -16.21 3.70 -6.25
CA LEU A 177 -15.70 3.84 -7.61
C LEU A 177 -15.45 2.48 -8.24
N ALA A 178 -16.07 2.21 -9.37
CA ALA A 178 -15.77 1.06 -10.21
C ALA A 178 -14.48 1.29 -10.98
N PHE A 179 -13.39 0.62 -10.60
CA PHE A 179 -12.07 0.85 -11.21
C PHE A 179 -11.64 -0.23 -12.21
N LYS A 180 -12.32 -1.38 -12.23
CA LYS A 180 -11.99 -2.46 -13.15
C LYS A 180 -13.21 -3.33 -13.46
N VAL A 181 -13.40 -3.67 -14.71
CA VAL A 181 -14.43 -4.63 -15.15
C VAL A 181 -13.77 -5.79 -15.88
N VAL A 182 -14.12 -7.01 -15.47
CA VAL A 182 -13.59 -8.27 -16.04
C VAL A 182 -14.73 -9.18 -16.44
N SER A 183 -14.57 -9.89 -17.55
CA SER A 183 -15.46 -10.99 -17.93
C SER A 183 -14.92 -12.28 -17.36
N ASP A 184 -15.70 -12.92 -16.48
CA ASP A 184 -15.35 -14.20 -15.86
C ASP A 184 -16.19 -15.32 -16.49
N PRO A 185 -15.59 -16.47 -16.87
CA PRO A 185 -16.31 -17.53 -17.55
C PRO A 185 -17.41 -18.23 -16.71
N HIS A 186 -17.35 -18.11 -15.37
CA HIS A 186 -18.27 -18.79 -14.46
C HIS A 186 -19.36 -17.88 -13.90
N VAL A 187 -19.03 -16.64 -13.60
CA VAL A 187 -19.95 -15.69 -12.96
C VAL A 187 -20.36 -14.53 -13.87
N GLY A 188 -19.80 -14.47 -15.07
CA GLY A 188 -20.08 -13.43 -16.04
C GLY A 188 -19.31 -12.14 -15.75
N LYS A 189 -20.00 -11.02 -15.79
CA LYS A 189 -19.38 -9.70 -15.56
C LYS A 189 -19.08 -9.49 -14.07
N LEU A 190 -17.80 -9.27 -13.76
CA LEU A 190 -17.30 -8.86 -12.46
C LEU A 190 -16.90 -7.38 -12.52
N THR A 191 -17.48 -6.57 -11.65
CA THR A 191 -17.13 -5.16 -11.50
C THR A 191 -16.38 -4.99 -10.18
N TYR A 192 -15.08 -4.68 -10.26
CA TYR A 192 -14.26 -4.36 -9.08
C TYR A 192 -14.49 -2.91 -8.72
N PHE A 193 -14.79 -2.65 -7.47
CA PHE A 193 -14.98 -1.30 -6.96
C PHE A 193 -14.40 -1.14 -5.55
N ARG A 194 -13.99 0.09 -5.23
CA ARG A 194 -13.57 0.51 -3.91
C ARG A 194 -14.68 1.31 -3.25
N VAL A 195 -15.00 0.95 -2.03
CA VAL A 195 -15.93 1.70 -1.19
C VAL A 195 -15.19 2.85 -0.52
N TYR A 196 -15.66 4.06 -0.70
CA TYR A 196 -15.10 5.26 -0.07
C TYR A 196 -15.86 5.65 1.19
N SER A 197 -17.17 5.45 1.22
CA SER A 197 -18.03 5.76 2.37
C SER A 197 -19.23 4.82 2.45
N GLY A 198 -19.79 4.70 3.64
CA GLY A 198 -21.01 3.95 3.90
C GLY A 198 -20.85 2.45 3.83
N THR A 199 -21.98 1.78 3.95
CA THR A 199 -22.12 0.32 3.92
C THR A 199 -23.15 -0.12 2.89
N LEU A 200 -23.00 -1.35 2.37
CA LEU A 200 -23.96 -1.94 1.44
C LEU A 200 -24.06 -3.44 1.68
N ASN A 201 -25.29 -3.98 1.62
CA ASN A 201 -25.53 -5.40 1.75
C ASN A 201 -25.72 -6.07 0.38
N LYS A 202 -25.44 -7.35 0.34
CA LYS A 202 -25.78 -8.19 -0.80
C LYS A 202 -27.28 -8.11 -1.12
N GLY A 203 -27.58 -7.81 -2.36
CA GLY A 203 -28.96 -7.68 -2.84
C GLY A 203 -29.49 -6.25 -2.82
N ASP A 204 -28.77 -5.31 -2.21
CA ASP A 204 -29.13 -3.91 -2.23
C ASP A 204 -28.99 -3.28 -3.62
N LYS A 205 -29.61 -2.14 -3.77
CA LYS A 205 -29.58 -1.34 -4.99
C LYS A 205 -28.62 -0.18 -4.82
N VAL A 206 -27.91 0.12 -5.90
CA VAL A 206 -27.05 1.29 -6.01
C VAL A 206 -27.41 2.07 -7.25
N THR A 207 -27.20 3.37 -7.22
CA THR A 207 -27.34 4.23 -8.39
C THR A 207 -25.96 4.39 -9.03
N ASN A 208 -25.85 4.03 -10.29
CA ASN A 208 -24.71 4.42 -11.12
C ASN A 208 -24.91 5.88 -11.50
N THR A 209 -24.17 6.79 -10.85
CA THR A 209 -24.40 8.24 -11.00
C THR A 209 -23.97 8.75 -12.37
N THR A 210 -23.02 8.10 -13.02
CA THR A 210 -22.59 8.43 -14.38
C THR A 210 -23.70 8.20 -15.41
N THR A 211 -24.51 7.14 -15.23
CA THR A 211 -25.58 6.78 -16.16
C THR A 211 -26.98 7.16 -15.67
N GLY A 212 -27.13 7.52 -14.41
CA GLY A 212 -28.39 7.75 -13.71
C GLY A 212 -29.26 6.50 -13.52
N LYS A 213 -28.69 5.30 -13.70
CA LYS A 213 -29.43 4.03 -13.63
C LYS A 213 -29.24 3.35 -12.29
N GLU A 214 -30.34 2.83 -11.76
CA GLU A 214 -30.34 1.95 -10.58
C GLU A 214 -29.89 0.54 -11.01
N GLU A 215 -28.96 -0.04 -10.27
CA GLU A 215 -28.44 -1.39 -10.46
C GLU A 215 -28.51 -2.18 -9.16
N ARG A 216 -28.64 -3.49 -9.25
CA ARG A 216 -28.70 -4.38 -8.08
C ARG A 216 -27.38 -5.14 -7.92
N LEU A 217 -26.79 -5.05 -6.73
CA LEU A 217 -25.61 -5.82 -6.34
C LEU A 217 -26.04 -7.24 -5.91
N GLY A 218 -26.07 -8.18 -6.85
CA GLY A 218 -26.61 -9.52 -6.61
C GLY A 218 -25.72 -10.37 -5.71
N ARG A 219 -24.40 -10.32 -5.90
CA ARG A 219 -23.39 -10.99 -5.07
C ARG A 219 -22.20 -10.07 -4.86
N ILE A 220 -21.55 -10.24 -3.73
CA ILE A 220 -20.32 -9.54 -3.37
C ILE A 220 -19.24 -10.60 -3.15
N LEU A 221 -18.09 -10.42 -3.79
CA LEU A 221 -16.98 -11.36 -3.74
C LEU A 221 -15.72 -10.64 -3.22
N ARG A 222 -15.15 -11.14 -2.14
CA ARG A 222 -13.78 -10.84 -1.74
C ARG A 222 -12.83 -11.73 -2.54
N MET A 223 -11.86 -11.10 -3.19
CA MET A 223 -10.94 -11.80 -4.09
C MET A 223 -9.57 -11.99 -3.45
N HIS A 224 -9.08 -13.21 -3.40
CA HIS A 224 -7.75 -13.58 -2.96
C HIS A 224 -7.06 -14.37 -4.08
N SER A 225 -6.23 -13.68 -4.90
CA SER A 225 -5.64 -14.29 -6.08
C SER A 225 -6.73 -14.93 -6.97
N ASN A 226 -6.75 -16.25 -7.12
CA ASN A 226 -7.75 -17.00 -7.89
C ASN A 226 -8.92 -17.52 -7.03
N SER A 227 -8.88 -17.30 -5.72
CA SER A 227 -9.94 -17.72 -4.80
C SER A 227 -10.97 -16.61 -4.63
N ARG A 228 -12.22 -17.02 -4.43
CA ARG A 228 -13.39 -16.15 -4.25
C ARG A 228 -14.10 -16.52 -2.97
N GLU A 229 -14.38 -15.52 -2.17
CA GLU A 229 -15.19 -15.66 -0.96
C GLU A 229 -16.46 -14.82 -1.12
N ASP A 230 -17.63 -15.45 -1.00
CA ASP A 230 -18.90 -14.72 -0.96
C ASP A 230 -19.02 -14.03 0.40
N ILE A 231 -19.28 -12.72 0.39
CA ILE A 231 -19.54 -11.92 1.59
C ILE A 231 -20.91 -11.27 1.50
N ASP A 232 -21.53 -11.00 2.66
CA ASP A 232 -22.90 -10.52 2.72
C ASP A 232 -22.99 -8.99 2.85
N PHE A 233 -21.94 -8.32 3.31
CA PHE A 233 -21.88 -6.85 3.41
C PHE A 233 -20.48 -6.32 3.16
N ILE A 234 -20.41 -5.03 2.86
CA ILE A 234 -19.17 -4.26 2.67
C ILE A 234 -19.27 -2.92 3.40
N CYS A 235 -18.12 -2.37 3.74
CA CYS A 235 -17.98 -1.11 4.45
C CYS A 235 -16.94 -0.19 3.80
N ALA A 236 -16.83 1.03 4.31
CA ALA A 236 -15.84 2.01 3.85
C ALA A 236 -14.43 1.42 3.87
N GLY A 237 -13.67 1.59 2.78
CA GLY A 237 -12.32 1.04 2.59
C GLY A 237 -12.24 -0.31 1.90
N ASP A 238 -13.33 -1.06 1.81
CA ASP A 238 -13.34 -2.36 1.15
C ASP A 238 -13.07 -2.24 -0.36
N ILE A 239 -12.31 -3.21 -0.88
CA ILE A 239 -12.14 -3.46 -2.31
C ILE A 239 -12.72 -4.83 -2.62
N VAL A 240 -13.76 -4.87 -3.45
CA VAL A 240 -14.52 -6.08 -3.74
C VAL A 240 -14.89 -6.20 -5.22
N ALA A 241 -15.37 -7.37 -5.61
CA ALA A 241 -15.96 -7.61 -6.92
C ALA A 241 -17.47 -7.82 -6.79
N GLY A 242 -18.25 -7.01 -7.49
CA GLY A 242 -19.71 -7.12 -7.54
C GLY A 242 -20.19 -7.88 -8.76
N VAL A 243 -21.18 -8.75 -8.57
CA VAL A 243 -21.92 -9.43 -9.64
C VAL A 243 -23.32 -8.86 -9.71
N GLY A 244 -23.80 -8.58 -10.92
CA GLY A 244 -25.15 -8.01 -11.13
C GLY A 244 -25.15 -6.56 -11.62
N LEU A 245 -24.03 -5.87 -11.55
CA LEU A 245 -23.85 -4.51 -12.07
C LEU A 245 -23.70 -4.55 -13.60
N LYS A 246 -24.82 -4.61 -14.31
CA LYS A 246 -24.85 -4.88 -15.76
C LYS A 246 -24.31 -3.74 -16.59
N ASN A 247 -24.61 -2.50 -16.19
CA ASN A 247 -24.28 -1.29 -16.95
C ASN A 247 -23.00 -0.61 -16.45
N ALA A 248 -22.54 -0.93 -15.25
CA ALA A 248 -21.34 -0.31 -14.68
C ALA A 248 -20.11 -0.50 -15.57
N LYS A 249 -19.31 0.54 -15.73
CA LYS A 249 -18.06 0.57 -16.49
C LYS A 249 -16.93 1.02 -15.57
N THR A 250 -15.70 0.84 -16.02
CA THR A 250 -14.52 1.43 -15.36
C THR A 250 -14.64 2.95 -15.36
N GLY A 251 -14.46 3.57 -14.20
CA GLY A 251 -14.63 5.01 -13.98
C GLY A 251 -16.02 5.42 -13.49
N ASP A 252 -17.00 4.49 -13.44
CA ASP A 252 -18.33 4.83 -12.95
C ASP A 252 -18.37 4.95 -11.43
N THR A 253 -19.08 5.95 -10.92
CA THR A 253 -19.38 6.10 -9.51
C THR A 253 -20.69 5.40 -9.16
N LEU A 254 -20.66 4.61 -8.10
CA LEU A 254 -21.80 3.93 -7.52
C LEU A 254 -22.15 4.60 -6.19
N SER A 255 -23.39 5.02 -6.00
CA SER A 255 -23.82 5.64 -4.75
C SER A 255 -25.21 5.17 -4.34
N ASP A 256 -25.62 5.53 -3.14
CA ASP A 256 -27.00 5.43 -2.72
C ASP A 256 -27.88 6.49 -3.43
N SER A 257 -29.09 6.73 -2.92
CA SER A 257 -30.00 7.72 -3.49
C SER A 257 -29.53 9.19 -3.32
N CYS A 258 -28.52 9.42 -2.49
CA CYS A 258 -27.88 10.73 -2.29
C CYS A 258 -26.68 10.86 -3.23
N LEU A 259 -26.96 11.26 -4.46
CA LEU A 259 -26.07 11.21 -5.61
C LEU A 259 -24.77 12.01 -5.41
N LEU A 260 -23.63 11.35 -5.47
CA LEU A 260 -22.30 11.93 -5.62
C LEU A 260 -21.75 11.54 -6.99
N TYR A 261 -21.20 12.49 -7.72
CA TYR A 261 -20.42 12.26 -8.93
C TYR A 261 -18.98 12.73 -8.69
N THR A 262 -18.03 11.81 -8.75
CA THR A 262 -16.61 12.17 -8.72
C THR A 262 -16.12 12.41 -10.14
N SER A 263 -15.51 13.55 -10.37
CA SER A 263 -14.90 13.91 -11.66
C SER A 263 -13.62 13.13 -11.96
#